data_0b599e13776d4d3bab5ad30ecff56ecb
#
_entry.id   0b599e13776d4d3bab5ad30ecff56ecb
#
_cell.length_a   1.000
_cell.length_b   1.000
_cell.length_c   1.000
_cell.angle_alpha   90.00
_cell.angle_beta   90.00
_cell.angle_gamma   90.00
#
_symmetry.space_group_name_H-M   'P 1'
#
loop_
_entity.id
_entity.type
_entity.pdbx_description
1 polymer ?
#
loop_
_entity_poly.entity_id
_entity_poly.type
_entity_poly.pdbx_seq_one_letter_code
_entity_poly.pdbx_strand_id
1 'polypeptide(L)'
;MLLGAFGLDNTNSVYRIIDKDDLSYIEAPLLEHDKIHNRSSRNKFILDYPAHPNDIFYLDRLFFIDYNDRNKFLTDMYYIEPGANIQLLYEPSSMIIYEFTANGFTYLTYESSISSIQKKNQDNKTLMFGFMCFSLLPLILFIFMVKNEYYPTDPVK
;
A
#
# COMPACT_ATOMS: atom_id res chain seq x y z
N MET A 1 -17.34 -21.99 -17.19
CA MET A 1 -16.20 -21.19 -17.60
C MET A 1 -16.52 -19.70 -17.41
N LEU A 2 -16.64 -19.26 -16.14
CA LEU A 2 -17.03 -17.87 -15.76
C LEU A 2 -16.49 -17.53 -14.35
N LEU A 3 -15.17 -17.75 -14.11
CA LEU A 3 -14.47 -17.39 -12.88
C LEU A 3 -13.30 -16.43 -13.13
N GLY A 4 -13.26 -15.79 -14.31
CA GLY A 4 -12.15 -14.93 -14.72
C GLY A 4 -12.38 -13.42 -14.57
N ALA A 5 -13.38 -12.95 -13.82
CA ALA A 5 -13.73 -11.53 -13.81
C ALA A 5 -13.70 -10.87 -12.42
N PHE A 6 -13.27 -11.56 -11.38
CA PHE A 6 -12.96 -10.89 -10.11
C PHE A 6 -11.48 -10.60 -10.09
N GLY A 7 -11.12 -9.33 -10.15
CA GLY A 7 -9.75 -8.84 -10.11
C GLY A 7 -8.99 -9.31 -8.87
N LEU A 8 -8.55 -10.55 -8.88
CA LEU A 8 -7.70 -11.18 -7.86
C LEU A 8 -6.22 -10.77 -7.98
N ASP A 9 -5.87 -9.91 -8.95
CA ASP A 9 -4.48 -9.55 -9.21
C ASP A 9 -3.80 -8.70 -8.12
N ASN A 10 -4.56 -8.16 -7.15
CA ASN A 10 -3.99 -7.28 -6.12
C ASN A 10 -3.96 -7.84 -4.70
N THR A 11 -4.52 -9.01 -4.43
CA THR A 11 -4.60 -9.53 -3.05
C THR A 11 -3.37 -10.34 -2.62
N ASN A 12 -2.51 -10.72 -3.54
CA ASN A 12 -1.33 -11.56 -3.25
C ASN A 12 0.01 -10.82 -3.25
N SER A 13 0.04 -9.52 -3.50
CA SER A 13 1.29 -8.77 -3.48
C SER A 13 1.72 -8.48 -2.05
N VAL A 14 2.72 -9.21 -1.59
CA VAL A 14 3.51 -8.79 -0.42
C VAL A 14 4.34 -7.59 -0.87
N TYR A 15 4.07 -6.43 -0.28
CA TYR A 15 4.84 -5.22 -0.58
C TYR A 15 6.28 -5.39 -0.09
N ARG A 16 7.23 -5.10 -0.97
CA ARG A 16 8.65 -5.16 -0.62
C ARG A 16 9.00 -4.05 0.36
N ILE A 17 9.72 -4.40 1.40
CA ILE A 17 10.37 -3.46 2.30
C ILE A 17 11.76 -3.21 1.72
N ILE A 18 12.12 -1.94 1.55
CA ILE A 18 13.42 -1.52 1.03
C ILE A 18 14.22 -0.94 2.20
N ASP A 19 15.46 -1.34 2.33
CA ASP A 19 16.34 -0.82 3.37
C ASP A 19 16.67 0.65 3.10
N LYS A 20 16.85 1.42 4.17
CA LYS A 20 17.11 2.87 4.06
C LYS A 20 18.36 3.17 3.25
N ASP A 21 19.37 2.31 3.32
CA ASP A 21 20.63 2.44 2.62
C ASP A 21 20.51 2.23 1.10
N ASP A 22 19.43 1.59 0.63
CA ASP A 22 19.12 1.39 -0.79
C ASP A 22 18.33 2.56 -1.39
N LEU A 23 17.95 3.55 -0.57
CA LEU A 23 17.20 4.72 -1.00
C LEU A 23 18.15 5.86 -1.38
N SER A 24 17.68 6.71 -2.28
CA SER A 24 18.38 7.93 -2.69
C SER A 24 17.74 9.15 -2.05
N TYR A 25 18.58 10.13 -1.70
CA TYR A 25 18.16 11.42 -1.17
C TYR A 25 18.24 12.50 -2.25
N ILE A 26 17.24 13.38 -2.26
CA ILE A 26 17.23 14.58 -3.10
C ILE A 26 16.69 15.76 -2.30
N GLU A 27 17.25 16.93 -2.54
CA GLU A 27 16.73 18.22 -2.06
C GLU A 27 16.66 19.19 -3.21
N ALA A 28 15.45 19.69 -3.49
CA ALA A 28 15.21 20.61 -4.59
C ALA A 28 13.92 21.41 -4.41
N PRO A 29 13.76 22.57 -5.06
CA PRO A 29 12.49 23.29 -5.07
C PRO A 29 11.38 22.49 -5.75
N LEU A 30 10.16 22.62 -5.22
CA LEU A 30 8.96 22.07 -5.84
C LEU A 30 8.61 22.86 -7.10
N LEU A 31 8.47 22.21 -8.24
CA LEU A 31 7.90 22.83 -9.44
C LEU A 31 6.39 22.68 -9.47
N GLU A 32 5.93 21.43 -9.31
CA GLU A 32 4.52 21.10 -9.43
C GLU A 32 4.19 19.86 -8.60
N HIS A 33 2.96 19.80 -8.10
CA HIS A 33 2.37 18.59 -7.53
C HIS A 33 0.90 18.44 -7.94
N ASP A 34 0.39 17.20 -7.93
CA ASP A 34 -1.02 16.95 -8.16
C ASP A 34 -1.86 17.65 -7.08
N LYS A 35 -2.65 18.64 -7.49
CA LYS A 35 -3.67 19.24 -6.64
C LYS A 35 -4.82 18.25 -6.47
N ILE A 36 -4.76 17.57 -5.50
CA ILE A 36 -5.48 16.66 -4.63
C ILE A 36 -6.97 16.44 -4.90
N HIS A 37 -7.41 16.11 -6.01
CA HIS A 37 -8.75 15.53 -6.10
C HIS A 37 -8.75 14.22 -6.90
N ASN A 38 -7.57 13.72 -7.21
CA ASN A 38 -7.48 12.46 -7.93
C ASN A 38 -7.67 11.27 -7.00
N ARG A 39 -8.66 10.43 -7.32
CA ARG A 39 -8.84 9.08 -6.76
C ARG A 39 -7.65 8.15 -7.10
N SER A 40 -6.56 8.71 -7.63
CA SER A 40 -5.32 8.02 -7.94
C SER A 40 -4.74 7.36 -6.69
N SER A 41 -4.18 6.18 -6.86
CA SER A 41 -3.43 5.49 -5.81
C SER A 41 -2.10 6.19 -5.48
N ARG A 42 -1.65 7.09 -6.34
CA ARG A 42 -0.36 7.79 -6.25
C ARG A 42 -0.53 9.27 -6.50
N ASN A 43 0.16 10.08 -5.70
CA ASN A 43 0.30 11.52 -5.91
C ASN A 43 1.65 11.80 -6.55
N LYS A 44 1.70 12.73 -7.50
CA LYS A 44 2.89 13.08 -8.27
C LYS A 44 3.52 14.35 -7.74
N PHE A 45 4.84 14.38 -7.76
CA PHE A 45 5.66 15.55 -7.43
C PHE A 45 6.72 15.74 -8.52
N ILE A 46 6.89 16.96 -8.98
CA ILE A 46 7.92 17.36 -9.94
C ILE A 46 8.80 18.38 -9.23
N LEU A 47 10.10 18.12 -9.20
CA LEU A 47 11.08 18.97 -8.55
C LEU A 47 11.96 19.68 -9.60
N ASP A 48 12.41 20.89 -9.27
CA ASP A 48 13.42 21.60 -10.03
C ASP A 48 14.82 21.05 -9.71
N TYR A 49 15.12 19.92 -10.32
CA TYR A 49 16.38 19.23 -10.10
C TYR A 49 17.13 19.06 -11.42
N PRO A 50 18.21 19.83 -11.66
CA PRO A 50 18.88 19.90 -12.96
C PRO A 50 19.43 18.56 -13.47
N ALA A 51 19.80 17.64 -12.57
CA ALA A 51 20.29 16.32 -12.97
C ALA A 51 19.18 15.41 -13.50
N HIS A 52 17.92 15.67 -13.13
CA HIS A 52 16.75 14.88 -13.50
C HIS A 52 15.52 15.77 -13.73
N PRO A 53 15.55 16.65 -14.74
CA PRO A 53 14.57 17.73 -14.89
C PRO A 53 13.16 17.27 -15.27
N ASN A 54 12.97 16.00 -15.62
CA ASN A 54 11.69 15.43 -16.01
C ASN A 54 11.25 14.28 -15.11
N ASP A 55 11.97 14.03 -14.03
CA ASP A 55 11.63 12.92 -13.14
C ASP A 55 10.38 13.26 -12.34
N ILE A 56 9.48 12.29 -12.27
CA ILE A 56 8.24 12.38 -11.52
C ILE A 56 8.35 11.46 -10.31
N PHE A 57 8.30 12.04 -9.13
CA PHE A 57 8.29 11.30 -7.88
C PHE A 57 6.85 10.94 -7.48
N TYR A 58 6.67 9.78 -6.89
CA TYR A 58 5.36 9.26 -6.56
C TYR A 58 5.22 8.99 -5.07
N LEU A 59 4.21 9.57 -4.45
CA LEU A 59 3.80 9.21 -3.11
C LEU A 59 2.67 8.18 -3.21
N ASP A 60 2.93 6.97 -2.72
CA ASP A 60 1.96 5.90 -2.76
C ASP A 60 1.04 5.93 -1.51
N ARG A 61 -0.24 5.63 -1.70
CA ARG A 61 -1.21 5.50 -0.60
C ARG A 61 -0.84 4.41 0.41
N LEU A 62 0.05 3.51 0.03
CA LEU A 62 0.53 2.43 0.89
C LEU A 62 1.20 2.93 2.16
N PHE A 63 1.78 4.14 2.14
CA PHE A 63 2.51 4.71 3.26
C PHE A 63 1.62 5.31 4.35
N PHE A 64 0.29 5.24 4.19
CA PHE A 64 -0.65 5.72 5.20
C PHE A 64 -1.39 4.55 5.83
N ILE A 65 -1.41 4.51 7.17
CA ILE A 65 -2.06 3.44 7.93
C ILE A 65 -3.57 3.48 7.73
N ASP A 66 -4.15 4.67 7.72
CA ASP A 66 -5.56 4.85 7.51
C ASP A 66 -5.89 5.99 6.52
N TYR A 67 -7.18 6.13 6.22
CA TYR A 67 -7.68 7.13 5.30
C TYR A 67 -7.57 8.56 5.87
N ASN A 68 -7.68 8.72 7.19
CA ASN A 68 -7.63 10.03 7.85
C ASN A 68 -6.21 10.59 7.83
N ASP A 69 -5.21 9.78 8.12
CA ASP A 69 -3.79 10.15 8.05
C ASP A 69 -3.43 10.60 6.64
N ARG A 70 -3.88 9.85 5.63
CA ARG A 70 -3.69 10.22 4.24
C ARG A 70 -4.37 11.55 3.91
N ASN A 71 -5.63 11.73 4.29
CA ASN A 71 -6.36 12.97 3.99
C ASN A 71 -5.75 14.18 4.67
N LYS A 72 -5.31 14.02 5.92
CA LYS A 72 -4.58 15.08 6.63
C LYS A 72 -3.32 15.45 5.87
N PHE A 73 -2.49 14.48 5.52
CA PHE A 73 -1.29 14.70 4.72
C PHE A 73 -1.62 15.44 3.42
N LEU A 74 -2.61 14.99 2.68
CA LEU A 74 -3.01 15.61 1.43
C LEU A 74 -3.54 17.02 1.62
N THR A 75 -4.26 17.30 2.70
CA THR A 75 -4.72 18.66 3.04
C THR A 75 -3.53 19.56 3.32
N ASP A 76 -2.58 19.10 4.11
CA ASP A 76 -1.36 19.85 4.42
C ASP A 76 -0.53 20.11 3.15
N MET A 77 -0.42 19.12 2.26
CA MET A 77 0.26 19.24 0.96
C MET A 77 -0.38 20.27 0.03
N TYR A 78 -1.70 20.45 0.11
CA TYR A 78 -2.41 21.43 -0.72
C TYR A 78 -1.88 22.85 -0.55
N TYR A 79 -1.36 23.16 0.63
CA TYR A 79 -0.81 24.49 0.98
C TYR A 79 0.68 24.62 0.67
N ILE A 80 1.34 23.59 0.17
CA ILE A 80 2.74 23.71 -0.26
C ILE A 80 2.76 24.33 -1.66
N GLU A 81 3.34 25.51 -1.72
CA GLU A 81 3.41 26.27 -2.97
C GLU A 81 4.63 25.87 -3.82
N PRO A 82 4.58 26.04 -5.15
CA PRO A 82 5.76 25.94 -6.01
C PRO A 82 6.90 26.83 -5.47
N GLY A 83 8.12 26.32 -5.55
CA GLY A 83 9.32 26.95 -4.97
C GLY A 83 9.62 26.53 -3.53
N ALA A 84 8.73 25.81 -2.86
CA ALA A 84 9.01 25.23 -1.54
C ALA A 84 10.21 24.29 -1.60
N ASN A 85 11.11 24.36 -0.63
CA ASN A 85 12.24 23.42 -0.54
C ASN A 85 11.76 22.04 -0.10
N ILE A 86 11.90 21.05 -0.97
CA ILE A 86 11.47 19.68 -0.76
C ILE A 86 12.69 18.78 -0.57
N GLN A 87 12.64 17.95 0.44
CA GLN A 87 13.61 16.88 0.70
C GLN A 87 12.88 15.55 0.61
N LEU A 88 13.37 14.64 -0.21
CA LEU A 88 12.83 13.30 -0.42
C LEU A 88 13.87 12.24 -0.14
N LEU A 89 13.41 11.15 0.47
CA LEU A 89 14.07 9.85 0.43
C LEU A 89 13.21 8.95 -0.46
N TYR A 90 13.76 8.43 -1.55
CA TYR A 90 13.00 7.72 -2.57
C TYR A 90 13.74 6.51 -3.13
N GLU A 91 12.99 5.57 -3.69
CA GLU A 91 13.53 4.42 -4.41
C GLU A 91 13.85 4.81 -5.86
N PRO A 92 15.12 4.74 -6.31
CA PRO A 92 15.52 5.19 -7.65
C PRO A 92 14.84 4.42 -8.79
N SER A 93 14.53 3.13 -8.59
CA SER A 93 13.97 2.28 -9.65
C SER A 93 12.49 2.55 -9.92
N SER A 94 11.74 3.01 -8.92
CA SER A 94 10.29 3.24 -9.00
C SER A 94 9.88 4.68 -8.82
N MET A 95 10.82 5.55 -8.40
CA MET A 95 10.59 6.94 -8.02
C MET A 95 9.55 7.10 -6.89
N ILE A 96 9.40 6.07 -6.05
CA ILE A 96 8.47 6.08 -4.93
C ILE A 96 9.12 6.75 -3.72
N ILE A 97 8.41 7.70 -3.12
CA ILE A 97 8.85 8.49 -1.97
C ILE A 97 8.58 7.70 -0.69
N TYR A 98 9.60 7.53 0.16
CA TYR A 98 9.54 6.90 1.48
C TYR A 98 9.59 7.91 2.64
N GLU A 99 10.22 9.07 2.40
CA GLU A 99 10.26 10.18 3.35
C GLU A 99 10.04 11.48 2.60
N PHE A 100 9.26 12.39 3.20
CA PHE A 100 8.89 13.66 2.60
C PHE A 100 8.97 14.79 3.63
N THR A 101 9.80 15.77 3.33
CA THR A 101 9.94 17.00 4.11
C THR A 101 9.75 18.21 3.19
N ALA A 102 9.00 19.20 3.62
CA ALA A 102 8.84 20.45 2.91
C ALA A 102 9.07 21.64 3.85
N ASN A 103 9.90 22.58 3.43
CA ASN A 103 10.27 23.77 4.20
C ASN A 103 10.71 23.45 5.64
N GLY A 104 11.43 22.35 5.82
CA GLY A 104 11.94 21.88 7.12
C GLY A 104 10.90 21.16 8.00
N PHE A 105 9.68 21.00 7.52
CA PHE A 105 8.65 20.23 8.23
C PHE A 105 8.49 18.84 7.61
N THR A 106 8.67 17.79 8.42
CA THR A 106 8.56 16.39 7.95
C THR A 106 7.11 15.92 8.03
N TYR A 107 6.56 15.58 6.88
CA TYR A 107 5.19 15.10 6.72
C TYR A 107 5.09 13.57 6.67
N LEU A 108 6.13 12.92 6.18
CA LEU A 108 6.21 11.47 6.08
C LEU A 108 7.63 11.04 6.48
N THR A 109 7.76 10.13 7.42
CA THR A 109 9.05 9.55 7.81
C THR A 109 9.21 8.16 7.21
N TYR A 110 10.46 7.74 7.00
CA TYR A 110 10.78 6.39 6.55
C TYR A 110 10.16 5.32 7.47
N GLU A 111 10.28 5.50 8.78
CA GLU A 111 9.76 4.56 9.78
C GLU A 111 8.24 4.41 9.69
N SER A 112 7.51 5.51 9.48
CA SER A 112 6.05 5.46 9.29
C SER A 112 5.66 4.75 8.00
N SER A 113 6.41 4.97 6.92
CA SER A 113 6.23 4.28 5.64
C SER A 113 6.41 2.78 5.77
N ILE A 114 7.50 2.34 6.41
CA ILE A 114 7.77 0.92 6.64
C ILE A 114 6.73 0.28 7.56
N SER A 115 6.36 0.95 8.65
CA SER A 115 5.31 0.48 9.56
C SER A 115 3.98 0.26 8.84
N SER A 116 3.60 1.17 7.94
CA SER A 116 2.39 1.06 7.13
C SER A 116 2.44 -0.12 6.17
N ILE A 117 3.57 -0.33 5.50
CA ILE A 117 3.80 -1.50 4.62
C ILE A 117 3.71 -2.80 5.42
N GLN A 118 4.37 -2.88 6.57
CA GLN A 118 4.35 -4.07 7.42
C GLN A 118 2.94 -4.41 7.87
N LYS A 119 2.17 -3.41 8.33
CA LYS A 119 0.78 -3.59 8.73
C LYS A 119 -0.07 -4.12 7.56
N LYS A 120 0.03 -3.54 6.38
CA LYS A 120 -0.72 -4.00 5.19
C LYS A 120 -0.31 -5.41 4.77
N ASN A 121 0.97 -5.76 4.84
CA ASN A 121 1.43 -7.12 4.59
C ASN A 121 0.85 -8.12 5.60
N GLN A 122 0.73 -7.72 6.87
CA GLN A 122 0.11 -8.55 7.90
C GLN A 122 -1.40 -8.71 7.67
N ASP A 123 -2.10 -7.62 7.34
CA ASP A 123 -3.53 -7.63 7.03
C ASP A 123 -3.81 -8.54 5.82
N ASN A 124 -3.01 -8.46 4.76
CA ASN A 124 -3.12 -9.32 3.59
C ASN A 124 -2.92 -10.80 3.95
N LYS A 125 -1.92 -11.15 4.78
CA LYS A 125 -1.71 -12.52 5.25
C LYS A 125 -2.91 -13.04 6.05
N THR A 126 -3.47 -12.21 6.92
CA THR A 126 -4.65 -12.56 7.73
C THR A 126 -5.87 -12.81 6.85
N LEU A 127 -6.11 -11.95 5.84
CA LEU A 127 -7.18 -12.14 4.87
C LEU A 127 -7.01 -13.43 4.07
N MET A 128 -5.80 -13.71 3.57
CA MET A 128 -5.52 -14.96 2.84
C MET A 128 -5.82 -16.20 3.71
N PHE A 129 -5.37 -16.19 4.97
CA PHE A 129 -5.65 -17.27 5.90
C PHE A 129 -7.15 -17.43 6.14
N GLY A 130 -7.87 -16.33 6.32
CA GLY A 130 -9.34 -16.32 6.43
C GLY A 130 -10.02 -16.96 5.21
N PHE A 131 -9.62 -16.60 4.00
CA PHE A 131 -10.15 -17.19 2.77
C PHE A 131 -9.83 -18.68 2.65
N MET A 132 -8.62 -19.10 3.02
CA MET A 132 -8.26 -20.54 3.04
C MET A 132 -9.15 -21.32 4.01
N CYS A 133 -9.36 -20.83 5.23
CA CYS A 133 -10.24 -21.46 6.20
C CYS A 133 -11.68 -21.51 5.69
N PHE A 134 -12.18 -20.43 5.07
CA PHE A 134 -13.53 -20.37 4.55
C PHE A 134 -13.74 -21.34 3.37
N SER A 135 -12.73 -21.51 2.51
CA SER A 135 -12.80 -22.45 1.37
C SER A 135 -12.78 -23.92 1.80
N LEU A 136 -12.25 -24.24 2.98
CA LEU A 136 -12.25 -25.61 3.55
C LEU A 136 -13.59 -25.98 4.22
N LEU A 137 -14.38 -24.99 4.64
CA LEU A 137 -15.68 -25.22 5.29
C LEU A 137 -16.65 -26.10 4.47
N PRO A 138 -16.88 -25.84 3.16
CA PRO A 138 -17.75 -26.68 2.34
C PRO A 138 -17.22 -28.12 2.22
N LEU A 139 -15.91 -28.29 2.14
CA LEU A 139 -15.28 -29.61 2.06
C LEU A 139 -15.50 -30.42 3.36
N ILE A 140 -15.33 -29.78 4.51
CA ILE A 140 -15.58 -30.39 5.82
C ILE A 140 -17.06 -30.78 5.95
N LEU A 141 -17.97 -29.89 5.57
CA LEU A 141 -19.41 -30.16 5.59
C LEU A 141 -19.77 -31.32 4.65
N PHE A 142 -19.17 -31.36 3.46
CA PHE A 142 -19.39 -32.45 2.51
C PHE A 142 -18.90 -33.81 3.09
N ILE A 143 -17.72 -33.85 3.69
CA ILE A 143 -17.19 -35.05 4.33
C ILE A 143 -18.14 -35.52 5.49
N PHE A 144 -18.67 -34.55 6.26
CA PHE A 144 -19.60 -34.86 7.35
C PHE A 144 -20.94 -35.42 6.85
N MET A 145 -21.47 -34.85 5.75
CA MET A 145 -22.70 -35.35 5.09
C MET A 145 -22.50 -36.76 4.56
N VAL A 146 -21.41 -37.00 3.82
CA VAL A 146 -21.08 -38.32 3.26
C VAL A 146 -20.92 -39.36 4.38
N LYS A 147 -20.22 -39.01 5.48
CA LYS A 147 -20.04 -39.91 6.62
C LYS A 147 -21.38 -40.30 7.28
N ASN A 148 -22.30 -39.36 7.42
CA ASN A 148 -23.61 -39.62 8.01
C ASN A 148 -24.54 -40.43 7.09
N GLU A 149 -24.41 -40.33 5.77
CA GLU A 149 -25.19 -41.13 4.84
C GLU A 149 -24.67 -42.59 4.73
N TYR A 150 -23.33 -42.78 4.74
CA TYR A 150 -22.74 -44.09 4.53
C TYR A 150 -22.49 -44.89 5.81
N TYR A 151 -22.48 -44.23 6.97
CA TYR A 151 -22.30 -44.87 8.26
C TYR A 151 -23.37 -44.38 9.25
N PRO A 152 -24.68 -44.76 9.05
CA PRO A 152 -25.68 -44.45 10.03
C PRO A 152 -25.29 -45.17 11.34
N THR A 153 -25.12 -44.43 12.43
CA THR A 153 -24.93 -45.00 13.75
C THR A 153 -26.22 -45.72 14.10
N ASP A 154 -26.23 -47.05 14.01
CA ASP A 154 -27.34 -47.84 14.44
C ASP A 154 -27.65 -47.47 15.93
N PRO A 155 -28.91 -47.18 16.24
CA PRO A 155 -29.26 -46.96 17.64
C PRO A 155 -29.03 -48.28 18.38
N VAL A 156 -28.05 -48.24 19.30
CA VAL A 156 -27.80 -49.36 20.24
C VAL A 156 -29.10 -49.65 20.96
N LYS A 157 -29.67 -50.83 20.67
CA LYS A 157 -30.83 -51.35 21.40
C LYS A 157 -30.44 -51.82 22.79
#